data_2d0695b7427c523937c74d618d136d51
#
_entry.id   2d0695b7427c523937c74d618d136d51
#
_cell.length_a   1.000
_cell.length_b   1.000
_cell.length_c   1.000
_cell.angle_alpha   90.00
_cell.angle_beta   90.00
_cell.angle_gamma   90.00
#
_symmetry.space_group_name_H-M   'P 1'
#
loop_
_entity.id
_entity.type
_entity.pdbx_description
1 polymer ?
#
loop_
_entity_poly.entity_id
_entity_poly.type
_entity_poly.pdbx_seq_one_letter_code
_entity_poly.pdbx_strand_id
1 'polypeptide(L)'
;AGLLMSPLARTNAQSTQKTSSADDLNIALIGAGAEGQVLTNAMLRIPGIRFKAVCDIWEEYNLKRVVNMLNKYKHDVTGYIDYREMLASENDLDAVIVATPEFWHEEHTVASLEAGLDVYCEKEMSNTLEGARNMVQAARRTGKLLQIGHQRRSNPRYLHAYNRIVKEAGLLGRMTHVY
;
A
#
# COMPACT_ATOMS: atom_id res chain seq x y z
N ALA A 1 -46.53 -8.05 44.05
CA ALA A 1 -45.15 -7.78 43.71
C ALA A 1 -45.05 -7.75 42.17
N GLY A 2 -45.07 -6.51 41.61
CA GLY A 2 -44.95 -6.34 40.14
C GLY A 2 -43.52 -5.95 39.84
N LEU A 3 -42.88 -6.72 38.93
CA LEU A 3 -41.58 -6.38 38.35
C LEU A 3 -41.79 -5.34 37.23
N LEU A 4 -41.25 -4.14 37.44
CA LEU A 4 -41.14 -3.15 36.39
C LEU A 4 -39.90 -3.47 35.52
N MET A 5 -40.13 -3.89 34.27
CA MET A 5 -39.10 -4.00 33.28
C MET A 5 -38.83 -2.61 32.69
N SER A 6 -37.62 -2.08 32.93
CA SER A 6 -37.13 -0.88 32.27
C SER A 6 -36.78 -1.16 30.80
N PRO A 7 -37.11 -0.31 29.84
CA PRO A 7 -36.72 -0.50 28.44
C PRO A 7 -35.23 -0.25 28.30
N LEU A 8 -34.52 -1.24 27.72
CA LEU A 8 -33.12 -1.11 27.27
C LEU A 8 -33.03 0.00 26.22
N ALA A 9 -32.38 1.07 26.56
CA ALA A 9 -32.02 2.13 25.62
C ALA A 9 -31.07 1.54 24.56
N ARG A 10 -31.56 1.46 23.31
CA ARG A 10 -30.71 1.22 22.15
C ARG A 10 -29.82 2.44 21.95
N THR A 11 -28.55 2.33 22.33
CA THR A 11 -27.55 3.29 21.91
C THR A 11 -27.37 3.15 20.41
N ASN A 12 -27.90 4.10 19.65
CA ASN A 12 -27.52 4.31 18.26
C ASN A 12 -26.04 4.67 18.24
N ALA A 13 -25.19 3.71 17.85
CA ALA A 13 -23.85 4.03 17.45
C ALA A 13 -23.95 4.87 16.15
N GLN A 14 -23.95 6.19 16.31
CA GLN A 14 -23.69 7.09 15.20
C GLN A 14 -22.29 6.78 14.69
N SER A 15 -22.22 6.18 13.49
CA SER A 15 -20.98 6.12 12.73
C SER A 15 -20.55 7.55 12.45
N THR A 16 -19.62 8.06 13.24
CA THR A 16 -18.95 9.32 12.96
C THR A 16 -18.29 9.19 11.60
N GLN A 17 -18.85 9.92 10.63
CA GLN A 17 -18.26 10.13 9.32
C GLN A 17 -16.91 10.83 9.57
N LYS A 18 -15.79 10.09 9.47
CA LYS A 18 -14.46 10.69 9.56
C LYS A 18 -14.27 11.49 8.27
N THR A 19 -14.47 12.79 8.34
CA THR A 19 -14.04 13.72 7.30
C THR A 19 -12.52 13.65 7.21
N SER A 20 -11.96 13.71 5.99
CA SER A 20 -10.52 13.80 5.76
C SER A 20 -9.95 14.93 6.63
N SER A 21 -8.90 14.66 7.38
CA SER A 21 -8.19 15.68 8.15
C SER A 21 -7.03 16.21 7.29
N ALA A 22 -6.56 17.42 7.58
CA ALA A 22 -5.38 17.99 6.92
C ALA A 22 -4.10 17.13 7.12
N ASP A 23 -4.14 16.18 8.05
CA ASP A 23 -3.06 15.26 8.38
C ASP A 23 -3.21 13.88 7.68
N ASP A 24 -4.26 13.65 6.87
CA ASP A 24 -4.43 12.40 6.14
C ASP A 24 -3.49 12.36 4.93
N LEU A 25 -2.81 11.21 4.72
CA LEU A 25 -1.97 10.93 3.56
C LEU A 25 -2.85 10.50 2.39
N ASN A 26 -2.81 11.27 1.31
CA ASN A 26 -3.50 10.96 0.06
C ASN A 26 -2.64 10.07 -0.81
N ILE A 27 -3.11 8.89 -1.13
CA ILE A 27 -2.33 7.90 -1.87
C ILE A 27 -3.05 7.39 -3.11
N ALA A 28 -2.26 6.96 -4.10
CA ALA A 28 -2.75 6.22 -5.24
C ALA A 28 -2.15 4.80 -5.29
N LEU A 29 -2.86 3.90 -5.97
CA LEU A 29 -2.40 2.54 -6.26
C LEU A 29 -2.21 2.36 -7.76
N ILE A 30 -1.04 1.89 -8.20
CA ILE A 30 -0.78 1.41 -9.55
C ILE A 30 -0.58 -0.10 -9.49
N GLY A 31 -1.49 -0.84 -10.13
CA GLY A 31 -1.57 -2.30 -10.07
C GLY A 31 -2.55 -2.79 -8.99
N ALA A 32 -3.80 -3.03 -9.40
CA ALA A 32 -4.89 -3.50 -8.56
C ALA A 32 -5.09 -5.02 -8.60
N GLY A 33 -4.05 -5.75 -8.99
CA GLY A 33 -4.00 -7.22 -9.02
C GLY A 33 -4.03 -7.84 -7.62
N ALA A 34 -3.64 -9.11 -7.52
CA ALA A 34 -3.71 -9.86 -6.26
C ALA A 34 -2.93 -9.17 -5.13
N GLU A 35 -1.67 -8.76 -5.38
CA GLU A 35 -0.84 -8.10 -4.36
C GLU A 35 -1.33 -6.68 -4.06
N GLY A 36 -1.74 -5.91 -5.06
CA GLY A 36 -2.34 -4.60 -4.84
C GLY A 36 -3.58 -4.66 -3.94
N GLN A 37 -4.42 -5.69 -4.09
CA GLN A 37 -5.57 -5.93 -3.22
C GLN A 37 -5.16 -6.29 -1.78
N VAL A 38 -4.09 -7.08 -1.60
CA VAL A 38 -3.55 -7.42 -0.28
C VAL A 38 -3.05 -6.16 0.43
N LEU A 39 -2.27 -5.33 -0.25
CA LEU A 39 -1.76 -4.06 0.28
C LEU A 39 -2.90 -3.10 0.62
N THR A 40 -3.86 -2.93 -0.29
CA THR A 40 -5.05 -2.10 -0.05
C THR A 40 -5.80 -2.53 1.21
N ASN A 41 -6.06 -3.84 1.38
CA ASN A 41 -6.75 -4.35 2.56
C ASN A 41 -5.96 -4.14 3.86
N ALA A 42 -4.63 -4.19 3.80
CA ALA A 42 -3.78 -3.90 4.96
C ALA A 42 -3.83 -2.41 5.32
N MET A 43 -3.77 -1.54 4.31
CA MET A 43 -3.75 -0.08 4.48
C MET A 43 -5.09 0.50 4.95
N LEU A 44 -6.22 -0.13 4.62
CA LEU A 44 -7.54 0.25 5.15
C LEU A 44 -7.62 0.20 6.69
N ARG A 45 -6.68 -0.48 7.35
CA ARG A 45 -6.59 -0.56 8.82
C ARG A 45 -5.70 0.50 9.44
N ILE A 46 -5.02 1.30 8.62
CA ILE A 46 -4.09 2.33 9.08
C ILE A 46 -4.84 3.67 9.10
N PRO A 47 -5.00 4.30 10.27
CA PRO A 47 -5.62 5.62 10.35
C PRO A 47 -4.80 6.66 9.58
N GLY A 48 -5.48 7.63 8.97
CA GLY A 48 -4.82 8.73 8.27
C GLY A 48 -4.39 8.40 6.84
N ILE A 49 -4.76 7.25 6.28
CA ILE A 49 -4.55 6.94 4.86
C ILE A 49 -5.84 7.16 4.07
N ARG A 50 -5.74 7.88 2.95
CA ARG A 50 -6.80 8.12 1.99
C ARG A 50 -6.40 7.69 0.60
N PHE A 51 -7.09 6.70 0.06
CA PHE A 51 -6.98 6.38 -1.35
C PHE A 51 -7.75 7.42 -2.16
N LYS A 52 -7.10 8.01 -3.16
CA LYS A 52 -7.67 8.99 -4.09
C LYS A 52 -7.82 8.41 -5.49
N ALA A 53 -6.87 7.58 -5.90
CA ALA A 53 -6.86 6.99 -7.22
C ALA A 53 -6.39 5.54 -7.22
N VAL A 54 -6.88 4.79 -8.21
CA VAL A 54 -6.41 3.43 -8.53
C VAL A 54 -6.20 3.35 -10.03
N CYS A 55 -5.06 2.81 -10.45
CA CYS A 55 -4.76 2.56 -11.85
C CYS A 55 -4.50 1.06 -12.11
N ASP A 56 -5.19 0.49 -13.08
CA ASP A 56 -4.93 -0.88 -13.57
C ASP A 56 -5.46 -1.02 -15.00
N ILE A 57 -4.68 -1.67 -15.86
CA ILE A 57 -5.06 -1.91 -17.27
C ILE A 57 -6.22 -2.90 -17.42
N TRP A 58 -6.49 -3.71 -16.40
CA TRP A 58 -7.57 -4.68 -16.42
C TRP A 58 -8.82 -4.12 -15.73
N GLU A 59 -9.56 -3.35 -16.50
CA GLU A 59 -10.68 -2.55 -16.02
C GLU A 59 -11.73 -3.36 -15.25
N GLU A 60 -12.23 -4.45 -15.87
CA GLU A 60 -13.38 -5.18 -15.30
C GLU A 60 -13.03 -5.99 -14.05
N TYR A 61 -11.86 -6.63 -14.02
CA TYR A 61 -11.52 -7.57 -12.94
C TYR A 61 -10.75 -6.93 -11.78
N ASN A 62 -9.84 -6.00 -12.08
CA ASN A 62 -8.97 -5.42 -11.09
C ASN A 62 -9.45 -4.03 -10.68
N LEU A 63 -9.48 -3.10 -11.64
CA LEU A 63 -9.76 -1.68 -11.39
C LEU A 63 -11.14 -1.47 -10.75
N LYS A 64 -12.21 -1.89 -11.41
CA LYS A 64 -13.58 -1.71 -10.90
C LYS A 64 -13.79 -2.37 -9.54
N ARG A 65 -13.18 -3.53 -9.34
CA ARG A 65 -13.29 -4.25 -8.07
C ARG A 65 -12.68 -3.46 -6.91
N VAL A 66 -11.45 -2.94 -7.09
CA VAL A 66 -10.75 -2.20 -6.03
C VAL A 66 -11.39 -0.84 -5.81
N VAL A 67 -11.75 -0.11 -6.86
CA VAL A 67 -12.48 1.16 -6.75
C VAL A 67 -13.79 0.98 -5.99
N ASN A 68 -14.60 -0.01 -6.36
CA ASN A 68 -15.86 -0.28 -5.67
C ASN A 68 -15.66 -0.68 -4.21
N MET A 69 -14.61 -1.44 -3.91
CA MET A 69 -14.25 -1.80 -2.54
C MET A 69 -13.89 -0.55 -1.73
N LEU A 70 -12.98 0.26 -2.22
CA LEU A 70 -12.53 1.47 -1.53
C LEU A 70 -13.67 2.47 -1.31
N ASN A 71 -14.55 2.66 -2.29
CA ASN A 71 -15.71 3.52 -2.15
C ASN A 71 -16.71 3.04 -1.09
N LYS A 72 -16.85 1.72 -0.88
CA LYS A 72 -17.61 1.16 0.26
C LYS A 72 -16.99 1.52 1.61
N TYR A 73 -15.67 1.67 1.67
CA TYR A 73 -14.94 2.16 2.85
C TYR A 73 -14.84 3.69 2.91
N LYS A 74 -15.61 4.40 2.06
CA LYS A 74 -15.72 5.86 2.03
C LYS A 74 -14.41 6.58 1.65
N HIS A 75 -13.61 5.95 0.80
CA HIS A 75 -12.54 6.61 0.07
C HIS A 75 -13.11 7.11 -1.26
N ASP A 76 -13.20 8.31 -1.55
CA ASP A 76 -13.69 8.84 -2.82
C ASP A 76 -12.62 8.65 -3.90
N VAL A 77 -12.69 7.54 -4.63
CA VAL A 77 -11.60 7.04 -5.48
C VAL A 77 -11.95 7.12 -6.95
N THR A 78 -11.07 7.73 -7.73
CA THR A 78 -11.10 7.72 -9.19
C THR A 78 -10.33 6.54 -9.76
N GLY A 79 -10.88 5.89 -10.80
CA GLY A 79 -10.24 4.79 -11.50
C GLY A 79 -9.59 5.23 -12.81
N TYR A 80 -8.37 4.76 -13.09
CA TYR A 80 -7.59 5.07 -14.29
C TYR A 80 -7.08 3.80 -14.96
N ILE A 81 -6.99 3.80 -16.30
CA ILE A 81 -6.36 2.72 -17.07
C ILE A 81 -4.89 3.06 -17.37
N ASP A 82 -4.58 4.33 -17.56
CA ASP A 82 -3.22 4.84 -17.79
C ASP A 82 -2.73 5.58 -16.55
N TYR A 83 -1.60 5.15 -16.00
CA TYR A 83 -0.97 5.77 -14.83
C TYR A 83 -0.49 7.20 -15.11
N ARG A 84 -0.17 7.54 -16.36
CA ARG A 84 0.26 8.88 -16.76
C ARG A 84 -0.90 9.87 -16.66
N GLU A 85 -2.08 9.42 -17.09
CA GLU A 85 -3.31 10.20 -16.93
C GLU A 85 -3.63 10.42 -15.44
N MET A 86 -3.50 9.37 -14.64
CA MET A 86 -3.67 9.46 -13.19
C MET A 86 -2.71 10.49 -12.57
N LEU A 87 -1.41 10.39 -12.84
CA LEU A 87 -0.41 11.31 -12.30
C LEU A 87 -0.59 12.75 -12.77
N ALA A 88 -1.13 12.96 -13.97
CA ALA A 88 -1.41 14.29 -14.51
C ALA A 88 -2.69 14.93 -13.94
N SER A 89 -3.67 14.10 -13.53
CA SER A 89 -4.99 14.55 -13.09
C SER A 89 -5.09 14.74 -11.57
N GLU A 90 -4.39 13.92 -10.80
CA GLU A 90 -4.46 13.93 -9.34
C GLU A 90 -3.39 14.85 -8.75
N ASN A 91 -3.80 16.03 -8.31
CA ASN A 91 -2.88 17.10 -7.88
C ASN A 91 -2.62 17.13 -6.36
N ASP A 92 -3.33 16.32 -5.57
CA ASP A 92 -3.27 16.29 -4.11
C ASP A 92 -2.76 14.96 -3.55
N LEU A 93 -2.01 14.19 -4.35
CA LEU A 93 -1.36 12.97 -3.91
C LEU A 93 -0.07 13.26 -3.12
N ASP A 94 0.16 12.48 -2.08
CA ASP A 94 1.40 12.47 -1.30
C ASP A 94 2.29 11.30 -1.70
N ALA A 95 1.70 10.13 -1.98
CA ALA A 95 2.44 8.93 -2.29
C ALA A 95 1.71 7.99 -3.26
N VAL A 96 2.50 7.11 -3.88
CA VAL A 96 2.01 6.05 -4.77
C VAL A 96 2.48 4.69 -4.30
N ILE A 97 1.57 3.72 -4.34
CA ILE A 97 1.86 2.30 -4.16
C ILE A 97 1.97 1.66 -5.54
N VAL A 98 3.11 1.07 -5.85
CA VAL A 98 3.35 0.32 -7.10
C VAL A 98 3.31 -1.17 -6.78
N ALA A 99 2.32 -1.87 -7.33
CA ALA A 99 2.09 -3.31 -7.14
C ALA A 99 1.78 -4.01 -8.47
N THR A 100 2.41 -3.54 -9.53
CA THR A 100 2.39 -4.12 -10.86
C THR A 100 3.36 -5.31 -10.97
N PRO A 101 3.41 -6.05 -12.10
CA PRO A 101 4.51 -6.98 -12.35
C PRO A 101 5.87 -6.28 -12.34
N GLU A 102 6.91 -6.98 -11.89
CA GLU A 102 8.25 -6.45 -11.60
C GLU A 102 8.93 -5.74 -12.80
N PHE A 103 8.58 -6.12 -14.02
CA PHE A 103 9.13 -5.48 -15.23
C PHE A 103 8.52 -4.10 -15.52
N TRP A 104 7.46 -3.70 -14.79
CA TRP A 104 6.88 -2.36 -14.79
C TRP A 104 7.30 -1.50 -13.59
N HIS A 105 7.97 -2.09 -12.60
CA HIS A 105 8.31 -1.37 -11.35
C HIS A 105 9.17 -0.14 -11.61
N GLU A 106 10.20 -0.26 -12.47
CA GLU A 106 11.07 0.87 -12.82
C GLU A 106 10.26 2.05 -13.38
N GLU A 107 9.51 1.79 -14.45
CA GLU A 107 8.77 2.83 -15.17
C GLU A 107 7.77 3.54 -14.25
N HIS A 108 6.94 2.79 -13.54
CA HIS A 108 5.93 3.36 -12.67
C HIS A 108 6.54 4.10 -11.46
N THR A 109 7.59 3.55 -10.88
CA THR A 109 8.28 4.17 -9.74
C THR A 109 8.99 5.47 -10.15
N VAL A 110 9.74 5.45 -11.24
CA VAL A 110 10.46 6.64 -11.73
C VAL A 110 9.47 7.74 -12.08
N ALA A 111 8.40 7.43 -12.81
CA ALA A 111 7.38 8.42 -13.18
C ALA A 111 6.70 9.03 -11.94
N SER A 112 6.39 8.21 -10.92
CA SER A 112 5.77 8.69 -9.68
C SER A 112 6.72 9.59 -8.87
N LEU A 113 8.00 9.21 -8.75
CA LEU A 113 9.03 10.04 -8.09
C LEU A 113 9.22 11.37 -8.82
N GLU A 114 9.25 11.36 -10.16
CA GLU A 114 9.38 12.57 -10.98
C GLU A 114 8.15 13.48 -10.94
N ALA A 115 6.97 12.90 -10.70
CA ALA A 115 5.76 13.64 -10.38
C ALA A 115 5.78 14.27 -8.97
N GLY A 116 6.84 14.06 -8.18
CA GLY A 116 7.01 14.64 -6.85
C GLY A 116 6.33 13.85 -5.73
N LEU A 117 6.07 12.56 -5.93
CA LEU A 117 5.39 11.70 -4.97
C LEU A 117 6.37 10.74 -4.29
N ASP A 118 6.10 10.41 -3.03
CA ASP A 118 6.80 9.32 -2.37
C ASP A 118 6.30 7.97 -2.90
N VAL A 119 7.16 6.94 -2.92
CA VAL A 119 6.79 5.66 -3.54
C VAL A 119 7.08 4.47 -2.62
N TYR A 120 6.07 3.63 -2.45
CA TYR A 120 6.24 2.26 -2.01
C TYR A 120 6.11 1.35 -3.23
N CYS A 121 7.17 0.63 -3.59
CA CYS A 121 7.18 -0.30 -4.72
C CYS A 121 7.32 -1.73 -4.21
N GLU A 122 6.49 -2.64 -4.71
CA GLU A 122 6.60 -4.06 -4.38
C GLU A 122 7.93 -4.66 -4.83
N LYS A 123 8.27 -5.78 -4.19
CA LYS A 123 9.39 -6.63 -4.62
C LYS A 123 8.99 -7.38 -5.89
N GLU A 124 9.90 -7.77 -6.73
CA GLU A 124 11.32 -7.42 -6.80
C GLU A 124 11.47 -5.95 -7.24
N MET A 125 12.47 -5.26 -6.72
CA MET A 125 12.69 -3.86 -7.06
C MET A 125 12.65 -3.58 -8.56
N SER A 126 13.31 -4.41 -9.34
CA SER A 126 13.31 -4.41 -10.80
C SER A 126 13.81 -5.75 -11.32
N ASN A 127 13.39 -6.16 -12.50
CA ASN A 127 13.91 -7.34 -13.20
C ASN A 127 15.27 -7.10 -13.87
N THR A 128 15.80 -5.88 -13.84
CA THR A 128 17.12 -5.52 -14.37
C THR A 128 17.93 -4.70 -13.38
N LEU A 129 19.26 -4.85 -13.45
CA LEU A 129 20.16 -4.05 -12.64
C LEU A 129 20.13 -2.57 -13.03
N GLU A 130 19.95 -2.29 -14.31
CA GLU A 130 19.83 -0.93 -14.82
C GLU A 130 18.57 -0.26 -14.27
N GLY A 131 17.42 -0.92 -14.34
CA GLY A 131 16.17 -0.41 -13.80
C GLY A 131 16.26 -0.13 -12.29
N ALA A 132 16.88 -1.04 -11.53
CA ALA A 132 17.11 -0.80 -10.11
C ALA A 132 17.99 0.45 -9.85
N ARG A 133 19.02 0.67 -10.67
CA ARG A 133 19.87 1.90 -10.58
C ARG A 133 19.08 3.15 -10.94
N ASN A 134 18.25 3.09 -11.97
CA ASN A 134 17.42 4.22 -12.40
C ASN A 134 16.45 4.65 -11.29
N MET A 135 15.80 3.69 -10.62
CA MET A 135 14.93 3.97 -9.47
C MET A 135 15.69 4.66 -8.32
N VAL A 136 16.89 4.17 -7.97
CA VAL A 136 17.74 4.80 -6.94
C VAL A 136 18.16 6.22 -7.34
N GLN A 137 18.52 6.41 -8.60
CA GLN A 137 18.91 7.73 -9.11
C GLN A 137 17.73 8.70 -9.12
N ALA A 138 16.53 8.25 -9.51
CA ALA A 138 15.31 9.05 -9.47
C ALA A 138 14.98 9.49 -8.04
N ALA A 139 15.00 8.57 -7.07
CA ALA A 139 14.76 8.91 -5.66
C ALA A 139 15.78 9.96 -5.14
N ARG A 140 17.06 9.81 -5.48
CA ARG A 140 18.11 10.78 -5.10
C ARG A 140 17.94 12.14 -5.79
N ARG A 141 17.57 12.14 -7.07
CA ARG A 141 17.39 13.37 -7.86
C ARG A 141 16.18 14.17 -7.39
N THR A 142 15.08 13.49 -7.09
CA THR A 142 13.83 14.13 -6.66
C THR A 142 13.79 14.46 -5.17
N GLY A 143 14.64 13.83 -4.36
CA GLY A 143 14.62 13.94 -2.89
C GLY A 143 13.43 13.24 -2.25
N LYS A 144 12.67 12.45 -3.02
CA LYS A 144 11.51 11.72 -2.55
C LYS A 144 11.88 10.37 -1.94
N LEU A 145 11.02 9.87 -1.08
CA LEU A 145 11.22 8.58 -0.43
C LEU A 145 10.86 7.44 -1.39
N LEU A 146 11.71 6.42 -1.41
CA LEU A 146 11.44 5.16 -2.09
C LEU A 146 11.65 4.00 -1.13
N GLN A 147 10.59 3.26 -0.89
CA GLN A 147 10.64 2.02 -0.10
C GLN A 147 10.31 0.83 -0.98
N ILE A 148 11.13 -0.23 -0.90
CA ILE A 148 10.84 -1.51 -1.55
C ILE A 148 10.18 -2.47 -0.56
N GLY A 149 9.10 -3.12 -0.99
CA GLY A 149 8.22 -3.96 -0.19
C GLY A 149 8.80 -5.30 0.24
N HIS A 150 9.73 -5.30 1.17
CA HIS A 150 10.26 -6.52 1.80
C HIS A 150 9.52 -6.84 3.12
N GLN A 151 8.20 -6.98 3.08
CA GLN A 151 7.32 -7.10 4.25
C GLN A 151 7.71 -8.23 5.20
N ARG A 152 8.23 -9.34 4.67
CA ARG A 152 8.66 -10.49 5.49
C ARG A 152 9.78 -10.15 6.45
N ARG A 153 10.64 -9.18 6.11
CA ARG A 153 11.72 -8.71 6.98
C ARG A 153 11.22 -7.98 8.22
N SER A 154 10.02 -7.42 8.16
CA SER A 154 9.35 -6.74 9.28
C SER A 154 8.30 -7.61 9.99
N ASN A 155 8.09 -8.84 9.51
CA ASN A 155 7.10 -9.73 10.09
C ASN A 155 7.55 -10.23 11.48
N PRO A 156 6.76 -10.03 12.55
CA PRO A 156 7.14 -10.42 13.91
C PRO A 156 7.52 -11.89 14.07
N ARG A 157 6.90 -12.79 13.31
CA ARG A 157 7.22 -14.23 13.35
C ARG A 157 8.63 -14.51 12.82
N TYR A 158 9.01 -13.87 11.70
CA TYR A 158 10.37 -14.01 11.14
C TYR A 158 11.41 -13.35 12.05
N LEU A 159 11.10 -12.18 12.61
CA LEU A 159 11.96 -11.51 13.56
C LEU A 159 12.14 -12.34 14.84
N HIS A 160 11.07 -12.96 15.35
CA HIS A 160 11.15 -13.86 16.50
C HIS A 160 12.04 -15.07 16.20
N ALA A 161 11.79 -15.76 15.09
CA ALA A 161 12.61 -16.92 14.68
C ALA A 161 14.09 -16.53 14.53
N TYR A 162 14.39 -15.43 13.87
CA TYR A 162 15.75 -14.96 13.69
C TYR A 162 16.43 -14.61 15.03
N ASN A 163 15.79 -13.83 15.86
CA ASN A 163 16.38 -13.37 17.11
C ASN A 163 16.52 -14.50 18.13
N ARG A 164 15.46 -15.30 18.34
CA ARG A 164 15.42 -16.31 19.40
C ARG A 164 16.07 -17.63 18.99
N ILE A 165 15.82 -18.11 17.77
CA ILE A 165 16.29 -19.42 17.33
C ILE A 165 17.68 -19.33 16.71
N VAL A 166 17.89 -18.38 15.79
CA VAL A 166 19.15 -18.30 15.04
C VAL A 166 20.22 -17.60 15.88
N LYS A 167 19.93 -16.40 16.43
CA LYS A 167 20.93 -15.61 17.16
C LYS A 167 21.15 -16.08 18.59
N GLU A 168 20.10 -16.09 19.41
CA GLU A 168 20.25 -16.32 20.85
C GLU A 168 20.53 -17.80 21.16
N ALA A 169 19.71 -18.70 20.64
CA ALA A 169 19.84 -20.12 20.91
C ALA A 169 20.91 -20.82 20.07
N GLY A 170 21.33 -20.22 18.93
CA GLY A 170 22.34 -20.79 18.05
C GLY A 170 22.00 -22.17 17.47
N LEU A 171 20.70 -22.51 17.41
CA LEU A 171 20.24 -23.88 17.10
C LEU A 171 20.67 -24.37 15.71
N LEU A 172 20.93 -23.46 14.77
CA LEU A 172 21.36 -23.85 13.42
C LEU A 172 22.88 -24.10 13.32
N GLY A 173 23.62 -23.76 14.37
CA GLY A 173 25.08 -23.87 14.36
C GLY A 173 25.69 -23.08 13.19
N ARG A 174 26.73 -23.66 12.57
CA ARG A 174 27.37 -23.07 11.39
C ARG A 174 26.51 -23.35 10.14
N MET A 175 25.86 -22.35 9.63
CA MET A 175 25.13 -22.45 8.36
C MET A 175 26.12 -22.57 7.20
N THR A 176 26.00 -23.63 6.40
CA THR A 176 26.84 -23.89 5.23
C THR A 176 26.09 -23.64 3.92
N HIS A 177 24.78 -23.84 3.92
CA HIS A 177 23.91 -23.65 2.75
C HIS A 177 22.56 -23.12 3.17
N VAL A 178 21.95 -22.32 2.29
CA VAL A 178 20.58 -21.83 2.41
C VAL A 178 19.89 -22.06 1.06
N TYR A 179 18.71 -22.68 1.05
CA TYR A 179 17.90 -22.94 -0.14
C TYR A 179 16.63 -22.09 -0.12
#